data_134e6bec019dea216c6120e8bc4d98bb
#
_entry.id   134e6bec019dea216c6120e8bc4d98bb
#
_cell.length_a   1.000
_cell.length_b   1.000
_cell.length_c   1.000
_cell.angle_alpha   90.00
_cell.angle_beta   90.00
_cell.angle_gamma   90.00
#
_symmetry.space_group_name_H-M   'P 1'
#
loop_
_entity.id
_entity.type
_entity.pdbx_description
1 polymer ?
#
loop_
_entity_poly.entity_id
_entity_poly.type
_entity_poly.pdbx_seq_one_letter_code
_entity_poly.pdbx_strand_id
1 'polypeptide(L)'
;FASTLSEKDISSSEKISEAMEGFEVADLMELQPRDVVALYNLLNNNLPLIINVNRASDILKLIDIKKLYGLNLILMSAQEAELVKNEIAENKIPVIINPFDNIPDSFDELASNIRISASLEEVGIKVMFSESRTHNYHLIRQGAGNAVANGMSYTGAIMALTSNVAKSFNITDRGILKKGMKAD
;
A
#
# COMPACT_ATOMS: atom_id res chain seq x y z
N PHE A 1 7.67 -16.11 14.20
CA PHE A 1 8.06 -15.54 15.49
C PHE A 1 7.09 -14.43 15.92
N ALA A 2 7.05 -13.25 15.26
CA ALA A 2 6.17 -12.15 15.69
C ALA A 2 4.68 -12.54 15.78
N SER A 3 4.22 -13.48 14.95
CA SER A 3 2.85 -14.00 14.97
C SER A 3 2.54 -14.93 16.15
N THR A 4 3.56 -15.41 16.85
CA THR A 4 3.42 -16.34 18.00
C THR A 4 3.52 -15.64 19.35
N LEU A 5 3.89 -14.35 19.37
CA LEU A 5 3.97 -13.56 20.60
C LEU A 5 2.60 -13.20 21.13
N SER A 6 2.47 -13.12 22.46
CA SER A 6 1.28 -12.60 23.14
C SER A 6 1.43 -11.10 23.46
N GLU A 7 0.31 -10.41 23.77
CA GLU A 7 0.37 -9.02 24.26
C GLU A 7 1.24 -8.85 25.51
N LYS A 8 1.36 -9.89 26.35
CA LYS A 8 2.19 -9.86 27.55
C LYS A 8 3.68 -9.86 27.21
N ASP A 9 4.08 -10.53 26.14
CA ASP A 9 5.47 -10.65 25.73
C ASP A 9 6.00 -9.32 25.16
N ILE A 10 5.13 -8.49 24.59
CA ILE A 10 5.50 -7.17 24.05
C ILE A 10 5.36 -6.01 25.06
N SER A 11 4.99 -6.32 26.31
CA SER A 11 4.73 -5.29 27.35
C SER A 11 5.98 -4.56 27.86
N SER A 12 7.18 -5.12 27.66
CA SER A 12 8.45 -4.49 28.00
C SER A 12 9.58 -4.96 27.09
N SER A 13 10.62 -4.12 26.95
CA SER A 13 11.82 -4.45 26.16
C SER A 13 12.55 -5.70 26.68
N GLU A 14 12.55 -5.93 27.99
CA GLU A 14 13.17 -7.09 28.61
C GLU A 14 12.48 -8.40 28.21
N LYS A 15 11.15 -8.43 28.27
CA LYS A 15 10.36 -9.61 27.85
C LYS A 15 10.48 -9.91 26.37
N ILE A 16 10.58 -8.87 25.54
CA ILE A 16 10.81 -9.05 24.11
C ILE A 16 12.20 -9.66 23.88
N SER A 17 13.23 -9.16 24.56
CA SER A 17 14.57 -9.71 24.47
C SER A 17 14.63 -11.17 24.93
N GLU A 18 13.97 -11.51 26.04
CA GLU A 18 13.82 -12.87 26.52
C GLU A 18 13.11 -13.80 25.52
N ALA A 19 12.04 -13.31 24.89
CA ALA A 19 11.31 -14.05 23.85
C ALA A 19 12.13 -14.21 22.55
N MET A 20 13.07 -13.32 22.28
CA MET A 20 13.99 -13.41 21.13
C MET A 20 15.14 -14.39 21.37
N GLU A 21 15.50 -14.64 22.63
CA GLU A 21 16.54 -15.62 22.98
C GLU A 21 16.14 -17.02 22.47
N GLY A 22 17.02 -17.62 21.69
CA GLY A 22 16.80 -18.93 21.08
C GLY A 22 16.17 -18.93 19.68
N PHE A 23 15.84 -17.76 19.13
CA PHE A 23 15.46 -17.64 17.72
C PHE A 23 16.67 -17.26 16.86
N GLU A 24 17.35 -18.25 16.27
CA GLU A 24 18.51 -18.06 15.37
C GLU A 24 18.22 -17.03 14.25
N VAL A 25 16.97 -16.95 13.77
CA VAL A 25 16.55 -16.00 12.73
C VAL A 25 16.62 -14.56 13.22
N ALA A 26 16.35 -14.30 14.51
CA ALA A 26 16.44 -12.95 15.08
C ALA A 26 17.88 -12.45 15.10
N ASP A 27 18.82 -13.32 15.44
CA ASP A 27 20.26 -13.01 15.44
C ASP A 27 20.79 -12.81 14.01
N LEU A 28 20.39 -13.66 13.06
CA LEU A 28 20.78 -13.55 11.64
C LEU A 28 20.27 -12.27 10.97
N MET A 29 19.11 -11.74 11.40
CA MET A 29 18.51 -10.52 10.85
C MET A 29 18.83 -9.27 11.68
N GLU A 30 19.63 -9.37 12.73
CA GLU A 30 19.96 -8.26 13.66
C GLU A 30 18.73 -7.50 14.16
N LEU A 31 17.62 -8.21 14.40
CA LEU A 31 16.35 -7.61 14.81
C LEU A 31 16.47 -6.97 16.21
N GLN A 32 16.03 -5.75 16.30
CA GLN A 32 15.94 -5.05 17.59
C GLN A 32 14.56 -5.29 18.22
N PRO A 33 14.41 -5.22 19.57
CA PRO A 33 13.12 -5.36 20.24
C PRO A 33 12.01 -4.46 19.66
N ARG A 34 12.34 -3.24 19.24
CA ARG A 34 11.41 -2.30 18.57
C ARG A 34 10.86 -2.83 17.25
N ASP A 35 11.68 -3.58 16.49
CA ASP A 35 11.29 -4.14 15.19
C ASP A 35 10.28 -5.27 15.39
N VAL A 36 10.47 -6.07 16.45
CA VAL A 36 9.54 -7.12 16.86
C VAL A 36 8.19 -6.53 17.26
N VAL A 37 8.16 -5.42 18.01
CA VAL A 37 6.92 -4.70 18.35
C VAL A 37 6.22 -4.19 17.09
N ALA A 38 6.99 -3.61 16.15
CA ALA A 38 6.43 -3.12 14.89
C ALA A 38 5.81 -4.24 14.06
N LEU A 39 6.50 -5.39 13.93
CA LEU A 39 6.01 -6.58 13.24
C LEU A 39 4.77 -7.16 13.93
N TYR A 40 4.78 -7.24 15.26
CA TYR A 40 3.61 -7.69 16.03
C TYR A 40 2.39 -6.82 15.75
N ASN A 41 2.54 -5.50 15.83
CA ASN A 41 1.46 -4.55 15.57
C ASN A 41 0.96 -4.62 14.11
N LEU A 42 1.87 -4.81 13.15
CA LEU A 42 1.51 -5.01 11.75
C LEU A 42 0.61 -6.23 11.55
N LEU A 43 0.98 -7.36 12.19
CA LEU A 43 0.28 -8.63 12.03
C LEU A 43 -1.06 -8.68 12.79
N ASN A 44 -1.12 -8.11 14.01
CA ASN A 44 -2.27 -8.26 14.90
C ASN A 44 -3.22 -7.06 14.87
N ASN A 45 -2.74 -5.85 14.59
CA ASN A 45 -3.54 -4.63 14.60
C ASN A 45 -4.00 -4.19 13.21
N ASN A 46 -3.82 -5.03 12.18
CA ASN A 46 -4.23 -4.75 10.80
C ASN A 46 -3.73 -3.39 10.28
N LEU A 47 -2.51 -3.01 10.67
CA LEU A 47 -1.89 -1.78 10.18
C LEU A 47 -1.61 -1.88 8.68
N PRO A 48 -1.80 -0.80 7.91
CA PRO A 48 -1.49 -0.81 6.50
C PRO A 48 0.02 -0.91 6.28
N LEU A 49 0.45 -1.93 5.54
CA LEU A 49 1.82 -2.11 5.08
C LEU A 49 1.94 -1.57 3.65
N ILE A 50 2.65 -0.45 3.49
CA ILE A 50 2.91 0.14 2.19
C ILE A 50 4.25 -0.39 1.69
N ILE A 51 4.24 -1.02 0.51
CA ILE A 51 5.45 -1.54 -0.14
C ILE A 51 5.62 -0.88 -1.50
N ASN A 52 6.79 -0.26 -1.71
CA ASN A 52 7.19 0.24 -3.02
C ASN A 52 7.69 -0.92 -3.87
N VAL A 53 7.02 -1.18 -4.99
CA VAL A 53 7.31 -2.30 -5.88
C VAL A 53 6.83 -1.98 -7.29
N ASN A 54 7.65 -2.27 -8.32
CA ASN A 54 7.30 -1.99 -9.71
C ASN A 54 7.04 -3.27 -10.52
N ARG A 55 7.85 -4.31 -10.34
CA ARG A 55 7.78 -5.53 -11.15
C ARG A 55 6.54 -6.37 -10.86
N ALA A 56 5.89 -6.84 -11.91
CA ALA A 56 4.76 -7.77 -11.82
C ALA A 56 5.10 -9.07 -11.05
N SER A 57 6.30 -9.63 -11.26
CA SER A 57 6.77 -10.83 -10.54
C SER A 57 6.86 -10.64 -9.03
N ASP A 58 7.27 -9.46 -8.58
CA ASP A 58 7.42 -9.17 -7.17
C ASP A 58 6.07 -8.82 -6.53
N ILE A 59 5.17 -8.19 -7.29
CA ILE A 59 3.77 -8.00 -6.88
C ILE A 59 3.11 -9.34 -6.60
N LEU A 60 3.28 -10.36 -7.47
CA LEU A 60 2.73 -11.70 -7.24
C LEU A 60 3.27 -12.34 -5.96
N LYS A 61 4.58 -12.21 -5.68
CA LYS A 61 5.17 -12.71 -4.41
C LYS A 61 4.59 -11.99 -3.19
N LEU A 62 4.37 -10.68 -3.28
CA LEU A 62 3.75 -9.91 -2.20
C LEU A 62 2.28 -10.33 -1.96
N ILE A 63 1.56 -10.70 -3.01
CA ILE A 63 0.20 -11.27 -2.90
C ILE A 63 0.25 -12.59 -2.12
N ASP A 64 1.21 -13.46 -2.39
CA ASP A 64 1.38 -14.72 -1.67
C ASP A 64 1.72 -14.49 -0.19
N ILE A 65 2.64 -13.56 0.10
CA ILE A 65 2.98 -13.16 1.46
C ILE A 65 1.77 -12.57 2.19
N LYS A 66 0.99 -11.71 1.51
CA LYS A 66 -0.27 -11.18 2.05
C LYS A 66 -1.23 -12.30 2.44
N LYS A 67 -1.41 -13.30 1.58
CA LYS A 67 -2.31 -14.45 1.85
C LYS A 67 -1.82 -15.27 3.04
N LEU A 68 -0.50 -15.51 3.12
CA LEU A 68 0.11 -16.31 4.17
C LEU A 68 -0.03 -15.67 5.55
N TYR A 69 0.17 -14.37 5.65
CA TYR A 69 0.23 -13.64 6.94
C TYR A 69 -0.99 -12.76 7.21
N GLY A 70 -1.98 -12.71 6.31
CA GLY A 70 -3.17 -11.87 6.48
C GLY A 70 -2.90 -10.37 6.47
N LEU A 71 -1.86 -9.90 5.75
CA LEU A 71 -1.41 -8.51 5.79
C LEU A 71 -2.41 -7.54 5.16
N ASN A 72 -2.53 -6.35 5.73
CA ASN A 72 -3.20 -5.21 5.11
C ASN A 72 -2.24 -4.50 4.15
N LEU A 73 -2.00 -5.11 2.98
CA LEU A 73 -1.02 -4.66 1.99
C LEU A 73 -1.58 -3.54 1.13
N ILE A 74 -0.75 -2.52 0.90
CA ILE A 74 -0.95 -1.45 -0.08
C ILE A 74 0.30 -1.42 -0.97
N LEU A 75 0.12 -1.49 -2.29
CA LEU A 75 1.23 -1.34 -3.23
C LEU A 75 1.46 0.14 -3.53
N MET A 76 2.72 0.53 -3.67
CA MET A 76 3.11 1.89 -4.07
C MET A 76 4.00 1.83 -5.30
N SER A 77 3.88 2.80 -6.20
CA SER A 77 4.45 2.86 -7.54
C SER A 77 3.82 1.85 -8.50
N ALA A 78 4.08 0.57 -8.34
CA ALA A 78 3.43 -0.56 -9.00
C ALA A 78 3.29 -0.40 -10.54
N GLN A 79 4.35 0.06 -11.21
CA GLN A 79 4.33 0.43 -12.64
C GLN A 79 3.92 -0.72 -13.57
N GLU A 80 4.19 -1.97 -13.19
CA GLU A 80 3.77 -3.14 -13.94
C GLU A 80 2.48 -3.80 -13.42
N ALA A 81 1.73 -3.12 -12.54
CA ALA A 81 0.51 -3.66 -11.94
C ALA A 81 -0.57 -4.02 -12.98
N GLU A 82 -0.58 -3.39 -14.15
CA GLU A 82 -1.51 -3.72 -15.23
C GLU A 82 -1.38 -5.17 -15.68
N LEU A 83 -0.17 -5.73 -15.70
CA LEU A 83 0.08 -7.12 -16.11
C LEU A 83 -0.53 -8.16 -15.17
N VAL A 84 -0.77 -7.79 -13.91
CA VAL A 84 -1.27 -8.66 -12.83
C VAL A 84 -2.48 -8.05 -12.13
N LYS A 85 -3.23 -7.19 -12.85
CA LYS A 85 -4.35 -6.43 -12.27
C LYS A 85 -5.47 -7.30 -11.72
N ASN A 86 -5.72 -8.46 -12.34
CA ASN A 86 -6.77 -9.37 -11.89
C ASN A 86 -6.43 -9.96 -10.52
N GLU A 87 -5.18 -10.39 -10.33
CA GLU A 87 -4.70 -10.94 -9.06
C GLU A 87 -4.71 -9.87 -7.94
N ILE A 88 -4.36 -8.62 -8.28
CA ILE A 88 -4.45 -7.48 -7.34
C ILE A 88 -5.91 -7.23 -6.96
N ALA A 89 -6.83 -7.23 -7.93
CA ALA A 89 -8.27 -7.01 -7.72
C ALA A 89 -8.91 -8.11 -6.87
N GLU A 90 -8.64 -9.39 -7.19
CA GLU A 90 -9.13 -10.56 -6.44
C GLU A 90 -8.71 -10.50 -4.97
N ASN A 91 -7.49 -10.04 -4.70
CA ASN A 91 -6.95 -9.91 -3.35
C ASN A 91 -7.27 -8.56 -2.70
N LYS A 92 -8.07 -7.70 -3.37
CA LYS A 92 -8.55 -6.39 -2.88
C LYS A 92 -7.43 -5.48 -2.39
N ILE A 93 -6.29 -5.48 -3.09
CA ILE A 93 -5.12 -4.70 -2.71
C ILE A 93 -5.24 -3.28 -3.29
N PRO A 94 -5.22 -2.22 -2.47
CA PRO A 94 -5.17 -0.85 -2.95
C PRO A 94 -3.81 -0.54 -3.56
N VAL A 95 -3.78 0.38 -4.52
CA VAL A 95 -2.55 0.79 -5.22
C VAL A 95 -2.40 2.30 -5.17
N ILE A 96 -1.24 2.78 -4.74
CA ILE A 96 -0.84 4.19 -4.76
C ILE A 96 0.01 4.41 -6.01
N ILE A 97 -0.40 5.32 -6.86
CA ILE A 97 0.27 5.64 -8.13
C ILE A 97 0.62 7.13 -8.16
N ASN A 98 1.77 7.45 -8.75
CA ASN A 98 2.03 8.80 -9.25
C ASN A 98 1.50 8.88 -10.70
N PRO A 99 0.47 9.69 -10.99
CA PRO A 99 -0.09 9.79 -12.34
C PRO A 99 0.83 10.45 -13.37
N PHE A 100 2.01 10.93 -12.96
CA PHE A 100 3.04 11.48 -13.85
C PHE A 100 4.12 10.45 -14.22
N ASP A 101 4.28 9.39 -13.42
CA ASP A 101 5.27 8.33 -13.66
C ASP A 101 4.65 7.28 -14.60
N ASN A 102 4.78 7.49 -15.90
CA ASN A 102 4.15 6.66 -16.92
C ASN A 102 5.08 6.31 -18.08
N ILE A 103 6.38 6.54 -17.89
CA ILE A 103 7.45 6.21 -18.83
C ILE A 103 8.45 5.34 -18.07
N PRO A 104 8.96 4.23 -18.67
CA PRO A 104 9.94 3.39 -18.01
C PRO A 104 11.24 4.14 -17.72
N ASP A 105 11.59 4.29 -16.45
CA ASP A 105 12.87 4.86 -16.00
C ASP A 105 13.90 3.79 -15.67
N SER A 106 13.48 2.53 -15.54
CA SER A 106 14.32 1.40 -15.17
C SER A 106 13.85 0.09 -15.80
N PHE A 107 14.68 -0.96 -15.71
CA PHE A 107 14.29 -2.31 -16.12
C PHE A 107 13.20 -2.94 -15.27
N ASP A 108 12.86 -2.33 -14.14
CA ASP A 108 11.81 -2.79 -13.24
C ASP A 108 10.43 -2.19 -13.59
N GLU A 109 10.36 -1.39 -14.66
CA GLU A 109 9.20 -0.59 -15.05
C GLU A 109 8.91 -0.69 -16.56
N LEU A 110 9.37 -1.74 -17.24
CA LEU A 110 9.29 -1.87 -18.69
C LEU A 110 7.87 -1.83 -19.24
N ALA A 111 6.89 -2.25 -18.46
CA ALA A 111 5.48 -2.19 -18.82
C ALA A 111 4.74 -0.97 -18.27
N SER A 112 5.46 0.10 -17.88
CA SER A 112 4.84 1.37 -17.50
C SER A 112 3.90 1.87 -18.61
N ASN A 113 2.71 2.33 -18.19
CA ASN A 113 1.67 2.71 -19.11
C ASN A 113 0.90 3.93 -18.60
N ILE A 114 0.76 4.94 -19.44
CA ILE A 114 0.01 6.16 -19.13
C ILE A 114 -1.45 5.90 -18.73
N ARG A 115 -2.03 4.78 -19.15
CA ARG A 115 -3.39 4.35 -18.83
C ARG A 115 -3.50 3.51 -17.55
N ILE A 116 -2.40 3.30 -16.82
CA ILE A 116 -2.37 2.42 -15.65
C ILE A 116 -3.51 2.71 -14.66
N SER A 117 -3.77 3.99 -14.36
CA SER A 117 -4.83 4.40 -13.43
C SER A 117 -6.23 3.95 -13.90
N ALA A 118 -6.51 4.10 -15.19
CA ALA A 118 -7.76 3.68 -15.82
C ALA A 118 -7.87 2.14 -15.82
N SER A 119 -6.81 1.45 -16.23
CA SER A 119 -6.77 -0.01 -16.31
C SER A 119 -6.98 -0.69 -14.95
N LEU A 120 -6.47 -0.12 -13.87
CA LEU A 120 -6.69 -0.61 -12.51
C LEU A 120 -8.11 -0.30 -12.00
N GLU A 121 -8.65 0.89 -12.33
CA GLU A 121 -10.02 1.24 -11.99
C GLU A 121 -11.02 0.31 -12.67
N GLU A 122 -10.83 -0.03 -13.95
CA GLU A 122 -11.70 -0.92 -14.75
C GLU A 122 -11.96 -2.27 -14.06
N VAL A 123 -10.99 -2.80 -13.33
CA VAL A 123 -11.12 -4.07 -12.58
C VAL A 123 -11.49 -3.87 -11.10
N GLY A 124 -11.83 -2.64 -10.70
CA GLY A 124 -12.32 -2.31 -9.36
C GLY A 124 -11.25 -2.16 -8.29
N ILE A 125 -9.98 -2.00 -8.67
CA ILE A 125 -8.89 -1.71 -7.74
C ILE A 125 -9.06 -0.29 -7.18
N LYS A 126 -8.87 -0.13 -5.87
CA LYS A 126 -8.83 1.19 -5.22
C LYS A 126 -7.52 1.89 -5.56
N VAL A 127 -7.56 2.75 -6.58
CA VAL A 127 -6.42 3.61 -6.92
C VAL A 127 -6.38 4.80 -5.96
N MET A 128 -5.20 5.16 -5.51
CA MET A 128 -4.89 6.37 -4.75
C MET A 128 -3.75 7.11 -5.46
N PHE A 129 -3.74 8.42 -5.39
CA PHE A 129 -2.68 9.22 -6.00
C PHE A 129 -1.71 9.74 -4.95
N SER A 130 -0.42 9.70 -5.29
CA SER A 130 0.64 10.39 -4.57
C SER A 130 1.57 11.08 -5.54
N GLU A 131 2.44 11.92 -5.01
CA GLU A 131 3.52 12.55 -5.75
C GLU A 131 4.85 12.09 -5.18
N SER A 132 5.80 11.75 -6.04
CA SER A 132 7.12 11.25 -5.63
C SER A 132 8.01 12.32 -5.00
N ARG A 133 7.74 13.61 -5.32
CA ARG A 133 8.56 14.74 -4.86
C ARG A 133 7.75 15.67 -3.98
N THR A 134 8.22 15.88 -2.76
CA THR A 134 7.54 16.70 -1.75
C THR A 134 7.24 18.14 -2.19
N HIS A 135 8.06 18.73 -3.04
CA HIS A 135 7.83 20.08 -3.57
C HIS A 135 6.78 20.14 -4.69
N ASN A 136 6.38 19.00 -5.23
CA ASN A 136 5.39 18.89 -6.32
C ASN A 136 3.99 18.44 -5.84
N TYR A 137 3.78 18.25 -4.54
CA TYR A 137 2.50 17.75 -4.02
C TYR A 137 1.28 18.59 -4.46
N HIS A 138 1.47 19.87 -4.75
CA HIS A 138 0.44 20.77 -5.26
C HIS A 138 -0.04 20.38 -6.67
N LEU A 139 0.76 19.61 -7.42
CA LEU A 139 0.42 19.13 -8.75
C LEU A 139 -0.47 17.88 -8.74
N ILE A 140 -0.75 17.28 -7.58
CA ILE A 140 -1.51 16.03 -7.50
C ILE A 140 -2.90 16.13 -8.18
N ARG A 141 -3.55 17.30 -8.13
CA ARG A 141 -4.81 17.54 -8.84
C ARG A 141 -4.62 17.56 -10.35
N GLN A 142 -3.50 18.06 -10.85
CA GLN A 142 -3.16 18.00 -12.27
C GLN A 142 -2.87 16.56 -12.68
N GLY A 143 -2.19 15.77 -11.83
CA GLY A 143 -2.00 14.34 -12.03
C GLY A 143 -3.32 13.59 -12.13
N ALA A 144 -4.30 13.90 -11.26
CA ALA A 144 -5.65 13.34 -11.37
C ALA A 144 -6.32 13.71 -12.71
N GLY A 145 -6.13 14.95 -13.18
CA GLY A 145 -6.59 15.38 -14.51
C GLY A 145 -5.92 14.60 -15.65
N ASN A 146 -4.63 14.30 -15.54
CA ASN A 146 -3.91 13.45 -16.50
C ASN A 146 -4.49 12.03 -16.53
N ALA A 147 -4.78 11.44 -15.37
CA ALA A 147 -5.40 10.12 -15.30
C ALA A 147 -6.77 10.09 -15.99
N VAL A 148 -7.59 11.13 -15.81
CA VAL A 148 -8.88 11.28 -16.51
C VAL A 148 -8.68 11.43 -18.03
N ALA A 149 -7.74 12.25 -18.48
CA ALA A 149 -7.42 12.42 -19.89
C ALA A 149 -6.97 11.11 -20.55
N ASN A 150 -6.42 10.17 -19.77
CA ASN A 150 -5.97 8.85 -20.21
C ASN A 150 -6.96 7.71 -19.87
N GLY A 151 -8.22 8.04 -19.62
CA GLY A 151 -9.33 7.07 -19.59
C GLY A 151 -9.86 6.70 -18.21
N MET A 152 -9.29 7.21 -17.12
CA MET A 152 -9.87 7.04 -15.80
C MET A 152 -11.19 7.84 -15.68
N SER A 153 -12.15 7.32 -14.93
CA SER A 153 -13.38 8.08 -14.71
C SER A 153 -13.14 9.33 -13.85
N TYR A 154 -13.87 10.41 -14.10
CA TYR A 154 -13.79 11.62 -13.27
C TYR A 154 -14.10 11.32 -11.80
N THR A 155 -15.11 10.49 -11.56
CA THR A 155 -15.48 10.05 -10.20
C THR A 155 -14.35 9.25 -9.55
N GLY A 156 -13.73 8.33 -10.28
CA GLY A 156 -12.59 7.54 -9.82
C GLY A 156 -11.39 8.40 -9.45
N ALA A 157 -11.09 9.41 -10.26
CA ALA A 157 -10.00 10.35 -9.96
C ALA A 157 -10.26 11.17 -8.69
N ILE A 158 -11.51 11.63 -8.45
CA ILE A 158 -11.89 12.27 -7.19
C ILE A 158 -11.79 11.29 -6.03
N MET A 159 -12.27 10.06 -6.20
CA MET A 159 -12.16 9.03 -5.16
C MET A 159 -10.70 8.69 -4.84
N ALA A 160 -9.81 8.69 -5.82
CA ALA A 160 -8.38 8.45 -5.65
C ALA A 160 -7.68 9.52 -4.80
N LEU A 161 -8.21 10.75 -4.81
CA LEU A 161 -7.72 11.86 -3.99
C LEU A 161 -8.36 11.92 -2.58
N THR A 162 -9.47 11.21 -2.35
CA THR A 162 -10.31 11.40 -1.17
C THR A 162 -10.73 10.08 -0.51
N SER A 163 -11.85 9.51 -0.93
CA SER A 163 -12.49 8.38 -0.25
C SER A 163 -11.69 7.08 -0.31
N ASN A 164 -10.93 6.84 -1.39
CA ASN A 164 -10.09 5.64 -1.47
C ASN A 164 -8.96 5.72 -0.46
N VAL A 165 -8.35 6.89 -0.30
CA VAL A 165 -7.32 7.15 0.72
C VAL A 165 -7.90 6.90 2.12
N ALA A 166 -9.01 7.57 2.46
CA ALA A 166 -9.64 7.41 3.76
C ALA A 166 -9.96 5.94 4.07
N LYS A 167 -10.56 5.21 3.12
CA LYS A 167 -10.89 3.79 3.29
C LYS A 167 -9.68 2.88 3.45
N SER A 168 -8.60 3.15 2.68
CA SER A 168 -7.40 2.31 2.72
C SER A 168 -6.59 2.47 4.01
N PHE A 169 -6.69 3.65 4.63
CA PHE A 169 -6.04 3.96 5.91
C PHE A 169 -6.99 3.87 7.13
N ASN A 170 -8.19 3.28 6.96
CA ASN A 170 -9.21 3.14 8.00
C ASN A 170 -9.63 4.47 8.65
N ILE A 171 -9.59 5.56 7.89
CA ILE A 171 -10.07 6.88 8.33
C ILE A 171 -11.58 6.94 8.07
N THR A 172 -12.38 6.99 9.14
CA THR A 172 -13.85 6.83 9.04
C THR A 172 -14.63 8.12 9.09
N ASP A 173 -13.98 9.23 9.47
CA ASP A 173 -14.64 10.52 9.75
C ASP A 173 -14.50 11.57 8.64
N ARG A 174 -13.85 11.22 7.50
CA ARG A 174 -13.60 12.11 6.37
C ARG A 174 -13.48 11.38 5.04
N GLY A 175 -13.16 12.10 3.96
CA GLY A 175 -12.97 11.55 2.60
C GLY A 175 -14.24 11.51 1.74
N ILE A 176 -15.40 11.87 2.30
CA ILE A 176 -16.67 12.01 1.55
C ILE A 176 -17.47 13.20 2.09
N LEU A 177 -18.23 13.85 1.21
CA LEU A 177 -19.18 14.90 1.60
C LEU A 177 -20.48 14.25 2.08
N LYS A 178 -20.63 14.09 3.40
CA LYS A 178 -21.82 13.52 4.03
C LYS A 178 -22.07 14.18 5.38
N LYS A 179 -23.34 14.34 5.78
CA LYS A 179 -23.71 14.87 7.10
C LYS A 179 -23.06 14.03 8.22
N GLY A 180 -22.37 14.72 9.13
CA GLY A 180 -21.65 14.10 10.26
C GLY A 180 -20.16 13.78 9.99
N MET A 181 -19.70 13.99 8.76
CA MET A 181 -18.28 13.88 8.43
C MET A 181 -17.55 15.20 8.66
N LYS A 182 -16.24 15.14 8.90
CA LYS A 182 -15.39 16.32 8.94
C LYS A 182 -15.26 16.93 7.54
N ALA A 183 -15.32 18.25 7.48
CA ALA A 183 -15.13 19.02 6.26
C ALA A 183 -13.65 19.44 6.18
N ASP A 184 -12.84 18.62 5.55
CA ASP A 184 -11.41 18.89 5.30
C ASP A 184 -11.18 19.14 3.81
#